data_5b6971d84b3f2952566c8c08dc091fe8
#
_entry.id   5b6971d84b3f2952566c8c08dc091fe8
#
_cell.length_a   1.000
_cell.length_b   1.000
_cell.length_c   1.000
_cell.angle_alpha   90.00
_cell.angle_beta   90.00
_cell.angle_gamma   90.00
#
_symmetry.space_group_name_H-M   'P 1'
#
loop_
_entity.id
_entity.type
_entity.pdbx_description
1 polymer ?
#
loop_
_entity_poly.entity_id
_entity_poly.type
_entity_poly.pdbx_seq_one_letter_code
_entity_poly.pdbx_strand_id
1 'polypeptide(L)'
;FSAHIPVNFRESRRSDMSLFLGIDTSNYTTSTAFYDSKTGEMVQQKKLLPVKEGQLGLRQSDAVFHHTAQLHSLIEELLKDVDTSKIAAIAASSRPRPVDGSYMPCFTVGENTAKILSSAMKIPLYTFSHQEGHISAALFGSQRTDLFDKQFIAFHVSGGTTEAVFAKGFGTGFSVKLAAHTLDLNAG
;
A
#
# COMPACT_ATOMS: atom_id res chain seq x y z
N PHE A 1 28.21 24.09 12.95
CA PHE A 1 28.92 23.33 11.93
C PHE A 1 27.94 22.92 10.87
N SER A 2 27.82 23.69 9.77
CA SER A 2 27.03 23.35 8.59
C SER A 2 27.94 22.50 7.68
N ALA A 3 27.75 21.19 7.69
CA ALA A 3 28.43 20.32 6.75
C ALA A 3 27.79 20.52 5.36
N HIS A 4 28.51 21.19 4.47
CA HIS A 4 28.17 21.29 3.05
C HIS A 4 28.37 19.90 2.42
N ILE A 5 27.28 19.17 2.21
CA ILE A 5 27.30 17.93 1.43
C ILE A 5 27.39 18.34 -0.04
N PRO A 6 28.41 17.89 -0.81
CA PRO A 6 28.57 18.26 -2.20
C PRO A 6 27.35 17.88 -3.04
N VAL A 7 26.92 18.76 -3.93
CA VAL A 7 25.76 18.59 -4.83
C VAL A 7 25.86 17.28 -5.63
N ASN A 8 27.04 16.90 -6.07
CA ASN A 8 27.31 15.65 -6.80
C ASN A 8 27.01 14.37 -6.01
N PHE A 9 27.09 14.40 -4.69
CA PHE A 9 26.79 13.23 -3.85
C PHE A 9 25.27 13.00 -3.70
N ARG A 10 24.47 14.06 -3.85
CA ARG A 10 23.00 13.96 -3.85
C ARG A 10 22.45 13.46 -5.19
N GLU A 11 23.07 13.84 -6.29
CA GLU A 11 22.65 13.41 -7.63
C GLU A 11 23.03 11.96 -7.92
N SER A 12 24.23 11.50 -7.54
CA SER A 12 24.63 10.10 -7.70
C SER A 12 23.77 9.14 -6.88
N ARG A 13 23.38 9.51 -5.66
CA ARG A 13 22.43 8.72 -4.86
C ARG A 13 21.05 8.60 -5.51
N ARG A 14 20.55 9.65 -6.16
CA ARG A 14 19.26 9.60 -6.85
C ARG A 14 19.23 8.65 -8.05
N SER A 15 20.32 8.52 -8.78
CA SER A 15 20.42 7.62 -9.93
C SER A 15 20.39 6.14 -9.56
N ASP A 16 20.79 5.79 -8.32
CA ASP A 16 20.81 4.41 -7.83
C ASP A 16 19.56 4.00 -7.06
N MET A 17 18.71 4.95 -6.69
CA MET A 17 17.48 4.68 -5.96
C MET A 17 16.42 4.11 -6.91
N SER A 18 16.09 2.83 -6.74
CA SER A 18 15.16 2.10 -7.62
C SER A 18 14.09 1.34 -6.86
N LEU A 19 14.24 1.19 -5.53
CA LEU A 19 13.34 0.43 -4.70
C LEU A 19 12.20 1.29 -4.16
N PHE A 20 11.01 0.74 -4.15
CA PHE A 20 9.81 1.35 -3.57
C PHE A 20 9.23 0.42 -2.52
N LEU A 21 9.12 0.90 -1.28
CA LEU A 21 8.57 0.12 -0.17
C LEU A 21 7.07 0.41 -0.02
N GLY A 22 6.25 -0.63 -0.02
CA GLY A 22 4.81 -0.57 0.23
C GLY A 22 4.42 -1.17 1.57
N ILE A 23 3.48 -0.54 2.29
CA ILE A 23 2.94 -1.01 3.57
C ILE A 23 1.42 -0.93 3.53
N ASP A 24 0.75 -2.04 3.87
CA ASP A 24 -0.70 -2.10 4.01
C ASP A 24 -1.09 -2.86 5.28
N THR A 25 -1.85 -2.22 6.15
CA THR A 25 -2.42 -2.78 7.38
C THR A 25 -3.94 -2.73 7.37
N SER A 26 -4.51 -3.03 6.22
CA SER A 26 -5.97 -3.09 6.05
C SER A 26 -6.55 -4.40 6.57
N ASN A 27 -7.72 -4.30 7.21
CA ASN A 27 -8.56 -5.42 7.62
C ASN A 27 -7.82 -6.60 8.31
N TYR A 28 -7.69 -7.73 7.59
CA TYR A 28 -7.27 -9.03 8.16
C TYR A 28 -5.85 -9.44 7.81
N THR A 29 -5.12 -8.62 7.06
CA THR A 29 -3.77 -8.96 6.60
C THR A 29 -2.82 -7.79 6.81
N THR A 30 -1.73 -8.03 7.54
CA THR A 30 -0.57 -7.14 7.50
C THR A 30 0.26 -7.51 6.29
N SER A 31 0.56 -6.57 5.42
CA SER A 31 1.41 -6.82 4.26
C SER A 31 2.43 -5.72 4.03
N THR A 32 3.59 -6.13 3.54
CA THR A 32 4.67 -5.27 3.07
C THR A 32 5.21 -5.82 1.76
N ALA A 33 5.65 -4.93 0.88
CA ALA A 33 6.27 -5.32 -0.37
C ALA A 33 7.35 -4.31 -0.76
N PHE A 34 8.34 -4.76 -1.53
CA PHE A 34 9.15 -3.83 -2.30
C PHE A 34 9.04 -4.13 -3.80
N TYR A 35 9.21 -3.09 -4.59
CA TYR A 35 9.28 -3.14 -6.04
C TYR A 35 10.57 -2.50 -6.50
N ASP A 36 11.35 -3.17 -7.34
CA ASP A 36 12.53 -2.61 -8.01
C ASP A 36 12.15 -2.18 -9.43
N SER A 37 12.17 -0.88 -9.68
CA SER A 37 11.84 -0.32 -10.98
C SER A 37 12.89 -0.60 -12.08
N LYS A 38 14.11 -1.03 -11.72
CA LYS A 38 15.15 -1.39 -12.67
C LYS A 38 15.00 -2.81 -13.18
N THR A 39 14.65 -3.73 -12.30
CA THR A 39 14.51 -5.16 -12.63
C THR A 39 13.06 -5.58 -12.90
N GLY A 40 12.09 -4.79 -12.42
CA GLY A 40 10.68 -5.16 -12.40
C GLY A 40 10.34 -6.19 -11.32
N GLU A 41 11.28 -6.53 -10.47
CA GLU A 41 11.08 -7.49 -9.38
C GLU A 41 10.16 -6.91 -8.31
N MET A 42 9.26 -7.76 -7.82
CA MET A 42 8.41 -7.46 -6.67
C MET A 42 8.50 -8.61 -5.66
N VAL A 43 8.83 -8.27 -4.42
CA VAL A 43 8.84 -9.21 -3.28
C VAL A 43 7.82 -8.76 -2.25
N GLN A 44 7.06 -9.70 -1.71
CA GLN A 44 6.00 -9.45 -0.74
C GLN A 44 6.15 -10.33 0.50
N GLN A 45 5.91 -9.74 1.65
CA GLN A 45 5.69 -10.43 2.92
C GLN A 45 4.30 -10.11 3.45
N LYS A 46 3.55 -11.13 3.89
CA LYS A 46 2.20 -10.96 4.42
C LYS A 46 1.90 -11.94 5.53
N LYS A 47 1.06 -11.51 6.47
CA LYS A 47 0.59 -12.35 7.59
C LYS A 47 -0.85 -12.02 7.92
N LEU A 48 -1.70 -13.05 7.98
CA LEU A 48 -3.08 -12.92 8.43
C LEU A 48 -3.13 -12.57 9.91
N LEU A 49 -4.08 -11.75 10.29
CA LEU A 49 -4.42 -11.52 11.69
C LEU A 49 -5.12 -12.76 12.26
N PRO A 50 -4.87 -13.11 13.53
CA PRO A 50 -5.56 -14.20 14.18
C PRO A 50 -7.03 -13.80 14.41
N VAL A 51 -7.95 -14.51 13.76
CA VAL A 51 -9.39 -14.41 14.00
C VAL A 51 -9.81 -15.61 14.83
N LYS A 52 -10.47 -15.39 15.96
CA LYS A 52 -10.97 -16.49 16.80
C LYS A 52 -12.08 -17.24 16.08
N GLU A 53 -12.06 -18.55 16.20
CA GLU A 53 -13.10 -19.42 15.63
C GLU A 53 -14.50 -18.99 16.13
N GLY A 54 -15.46 -18.89 15.20
CA GLY A 54 -16.83 -18.45 15.49
C GLY A 54 -17.05 -16.93 15.56
N GLN A 55 -16.02 -16.11 15.35
CA GLN A 55 -16.22 -14.66 15.24
C GLN A 55 -16.48 -14.24 13.80
N LEU A 56 -17.52 -13.41 13.58
CA LEU A 56 -17.89 -12.85 12.28
C LEU A 56 -16.99 -11.69 11.81
N GLY A 57 -15.95 -11.35 12.59
CA GLY A 57 -15.03 -10.26 12.26
C GLY A 57 -14.02 -9.96 13.36
N LEU A 58 -13.16 -9.00 13.12
CA LEU A 58 -12.16 -8.53 14.07
C LEU A 58 -12.49 -7.10 14.51
N ARG A 59 -12.45 -6.85 15.83
CA ARG A 59 -12.58 -5.48 16.34
C ARG A 59 -11.40 -4.64 15.86
N GLN A 60 -11.64 -3.36 15.59
CA GLN A 60 -10.57 -2.47 15.11
C GLN A 60 -9.42 -2.32 16.11
N SER A 61 -9.69 -2.36 17.42
CA SER A 61 -8.66 -2.38 18.47
C SER A 61 -7.76 -3.60 18.37
N ASP A 62 -8.35 -4.77 18.12
CA ASP A 62 -7.62 -6.03 18.01
C ASP A 62 -6.80 -6.04 16.71
N ALA A 63 -7.37 -5.50 15.62
CA ALA A 63 -6.64 -5.32 14.37
C ALA A 63 -5.41 -4.43 14.55
N VAL A 64 -5.56 -3.26 15.18
CA VAL A 64 -4.45 -2.35 15.51
C VAL A 64 -3.37 -3.07 16.33
N PHE A 65 -3.78 -3.80 17.38
CA PHE A 65 -2.84 -4.56 18.20
C PHE A 65 -2.05 -5.60 17.39
N HIS A 66 -2.75 -6.41 16.61
CA HIS A 66 -2.10 -7.47 15.84
C HIS A 66 -1.22 -6.93 14.71
N HIS A 67 -1.67 -5.89 13.99
CA HIS A 67 -0.82 -5.22 13.00
C HIS A 67 0.45 -4.67 13.63
N THR A 68 0.32 -4.00 14.79
CA THR A 68 1.48 -3.46 15.52
C THR A 68 2.44 -4.57 15.93
N ALA A 69 1.91 -5.70 16.42
CA ALA A 69 2.72 -6.81 16.91
C ALA A 69 3.50 -7.55 15.81
N GLN A 70 3.03 -7.51 14.56
CA GLN A 70 3.64 -8.34 13.50
C GLN A 70 4.27 -7.55 12.34
N LEU A 71 3.96 -6.25 12.17
CA LEU A 71 4.46 -5.45 11.05
C LEU A 71 5.99 -5.35 11.03
N HIS A 72 6.63 -5.18 12.20
CA HIS A 72 8.08 -5.06 12.28
C HIS A 72 8.79 -6.30 11.73
N SER A 73 8.34 -7.51 12.11
CA SER A 73 8.95 -8.76 11.64
C SER A 73 8.81 -8.95 10.13
N LEU A 74 7.70 -8.49 9.54
CA LEU A 74 7.50 -8.55 8.09
C LEU A 74 8.43 -7.59 7.35
N ILE A 75 8.64 -6.39 7.90
CA ILE A 75 9.59 -5.42 7.33
C ILE A 75 11.02 -5.95 7.49
N GLU A 76 11.39 -6.50 8.64
CA GLU A 76 12.70 -7.08 8.88
C GLU A 76 13.01 -8.20 7.88
N GLU A 77 12.10 -9.15 7.70
CA GLU A 77 12.27 -10.26 6.76
C GLU A 77 12.31 -9.76 5.30
N LEU A 78 11.43 -8.79 4.95
CA LEU A 78 11.39 -8.23 3.60
C LEU A 78 12.70 -7.54 3.23
N LEU A 79 13.33 -6.85 4.17
CA LEU A 79 14.50 -6.01 3.93
C LEU A 79 15.83 -6.68 4.32
N LYS A 80 15.81 -7.93 4.76
CA LYS A 80 16.97 -8.66 5.29
C LYS A 80 18.21 -8.60 4.39
N ASP A 81 18.03 -8.81 3.09
CA ASP A 81 19.10 -8.84 2.10
C ASP A 81 19.03 -7.62 1.14
N VAL A 82 18.26 -6.59 1.52
CA VAL A 82 18.02 -5.40 0.69
C VAL A 82 18.94 -4.26 1.10
N ASP A 83 19.60 -3.65 0.13
CA ASP A 83 20.31 -2.38 0.35
C ASP A 83 19.28 -1.25 0.49
N THR A 84 18.94 -0.93 1.75
CA THR A 84 17.94 0.09 2.08
C THR A 84 18.31 1.49 1.61
N SER A 85 19.58 1.76 1.28
CA SER A 85 20.02 3.04 0.72
C SER A 85 19.44 3.29 -0.70
N LYS A 86 18.97 2.24 -1.37
CA LYS A 86 18.34 2.29 -2.69
C LYS A 86 16.83 2.55 -2.63
N ILE A 87 16.22 2.63 -1.46
CA ILE A 87 14.79 2.93 -1.32
C ILE A 87 14.55 4.38 -1.70
N ALA A 88 13.80 4.57 -2.80
CA ALA A 88 13.50 5.87 -3.39
C ALA A 88 12.29 6.54 -2.74
N ALA A 89 11.29 5.75 -2.34
CA ALA A 89 10.08 6.24 -1.73
C ALA A 89 9.36 5.12 -0.93
N ILE A 90 8.47 5.56 -0.05
CA ILE A 90 7.58 4.67 0.69
C ILE A 90 6.14 4.97 0.28
N ALA A 91 5.33 3.93 0.13
CA ALA A 91 3.90 4.00 -0.10
C ALA A 91 3.14 3.31 1.04
N ALA A 92 2.03 3.88 1.49
CA ALA A 92 1.20 3.25 2.51
C ALA A 92 -0.29 3.44 2.22
N SER A 93 -1.07 2.40 2.52
CA SER A 93 -2.53 2.53 2.59
C SER A 93 -2.90 3.31 3.86
N SER A 94 -3.66 4.40 3.71
CA SER A 94 -4.05 5.29 4.81
C SER A 94 -5.54 5.26 5.12
N ARG A 95 -6.36 4.68 4.23
CA ARG A 95 -7.82 4.65 4.32
C ARG A 95 -8.41 3.56 3.41
N PRO A 96 -9.66 3.11 3.68
CA PRO A 96 -10.32 2.12 2.83
C PRO A 96 -10.55 2.57 1.39
N ARG A 97 -11.11 3.77 1.20
CA ARG A 97 -11.55 4.31 -0.10
C ARG A 97 -11.06 5.75 -0.29
N PRO A 98 -10.87 6.21 -1.55
CA PRO A 98 -10.42 7.58 -1.83
C PRO A 98 -11.58 8.59 -1.75
N VAL A 99 -12.33 8.58 -0.64
CA VAL A 99 -13.46 9.49 -0.38
C VAL A 99 -13.30 10.12 1.00
N ASP A 100 -13.82 11.33 1.16
CA ASP A 100 -13.78 12.04 2.43
C ASP A 100 -14.52 11.25 3.53
N GLY A 101 -13.96 11.26 4.74
CA GLY A 101 -14.50 10.51 5.87
C GLY A 101 -14.25 8.99 5.84
N SER A 102 -13.61 8.46 4.80
CA SER A 102 -13.19 7.06 4.76
C SER A 102 -12.03 6.83 5.73
N TYR A 103 -12.33 6.20 6.87
CA TYR A 103 -11.38 5.98 7.95
C TYR A 103 -11.62 4.64 8.63
N MET A 104 -10.54 3.93 8.93
CA MET A 104 -10.51 2.78 9.83
C MET A 104 -9.23 2.79 10.66
N PRO A 105 -9.29 2.56 11.99
CA PRO A 105 -8.13 2.64 12.90
C PRO A 105 -6.95 1.75 12.50
N CYS A 106 -7.18 0.57 11.93
CA CYS A 106 -6.12 -0.36 11.55
C CYS A 106 -5.10 0.24 10.55
N PHE A 107 -5.53 1.16 9.67
CA PHE A 107 -4.62 1.82 8.71
C PHE A 107 -3.57 2.69 9.38
N THR A 108 -3.85 3.21 10.58
CA THR A 108 -2.92 4.10 11.30
C THR A 108 -1.60 3.41 11.62
N VAL A 109 -1.58 2.09 11.76
CA VAL A 109 -0.36 1.33 12.07
C VAL A 109 0.64 1.41 10.92
N GLY A 110 0.19 1.05 9.70
CA GLY A 110 1.04 1.10 8.50
C GLY A 110 1.42 2.53 8.12
N GLU A 111 0.45 3.44 8.16
CA GLU A 111 0.68 4.85 7.83
C GLU A 111 1.69 5.51 8.78
N ASN A 112 1.58 5.30 10.10
CA ASN A 112 2.53 5.87 11.07
C ASN A 112 3.92 5.23 10.94
N THR A 113 4.00 3.91 10.72
CA THR A 113 5.26 3.24 10.44
C THR A 113 5.93 3.83 9.20
N ALA A 114 5.17 4.03 8.12
CA ALA A 114 5.66 4.64 6.89
C ALA A 114 6.15 6.08 7.11
N LYS A 115 5.43 6.89 7.90
CA LYS A 115 5.85 8.25 8.30
C LYS A 115 7.17 8.25 9.06
N ILE A 116 7.33 7.34 10.02
CA ILE A 116 8.56 7.21 10.81
C ILE A 116 9.74 6.84 9.89
N LEU A 117 9.58 5.83 9.05
CA LEU A 117 10.62 5.39 8.12
C LEU A 117 10.97 6.49 7.10
N SER A 118 9.97 7.13 6.48
CA SER A 118 10.16 8.24 5.56
C SER A 118 10.96 9.38 6.20
N SER A 119 10.62 9.75 7.43
CA SER A 119 11.31 10.81 8.18
C SER A 119 12.75 10.43 8.52
N ALA A 120 12.98 9.19 8.97
CA ALA A 120 14.30 8.70 9.34
C ALA A 120 15.23 8.57 8.12
N MET A 121 14.71 8.07 7.01
CA MET A 121 15.45 7.85 5.76
C MET A 121 15.52 9.12 4.89
N LYS A 122 14.72 10.15 5.19
CA LYS A 122 14.61 11.41 4.43
C LYS A 122 14.21 11.18 2.96
N ILE A 123 13.28 10.28 2.73
CA ILE A 123 12.71 9.93 1.43
C ILE A 123 11.21 10.26 1.41
N PRO A 124 10.60 10.49 0.22
CA PRO A 124 9.19 10.81 0.12
C PRO A 124 8.28 9.68 0.57
N LEU A 125 7.13 10.06 1.15
CA LEU A 125 6.01 9.19 1.47
C LEU A 125 4.82 9.54 0.57
N TYR A 126 4.19 8.51 0.01
CA TYR A 126 2.92 8.60 -0.71
C TYR A 126 1.86 7.78 0.01
N THR A 127 0.66 8.34 0.16
CA THR A 127 -0.46 7.65 0.78
C THR A 127 -1.58 7.43 -0.22
N PHE A 128 -2.16 6.25 -0.18
CA PHE A 128 -3.23 5.79 -1.07
C PHE A 128 -4.37 5.21 -0.25
N SER A 129 -5.53 5.03 -0.85
CA SER A 129 -6.55 4.17 -0.29
C SER A 129 -6.25 2.70 -0.60
N HIS A 130 -6.75 1.81 0.23
CA HIS A 130 -6.67 0.36 0.00
C HIS A 130 -7.33 -0.05 -1.33
N GLN A 131 -8.43 0.61 -1.71
CA GLN A 131 -9.09 0.39 -3.00
C GLN A 131 -8.18 0.74 -4.18
N GLU A 132 -7.43 1.85 -4.12
CA GLU A 132 -6.42 2.19 -5.14
C GLU A 132 -5.31 1.14 -5.21
N GLY A 133 -4.89 0.61 -4.06
CA GLY A 133 -3.93 -0.49 -3.97
C GLY A 133 -4.42 -1.76 -4.69
N HIS A 134 -5.69 -2.15 -4.50
CA HIS A 134 -6.29 -3.28 -5.22
C HIS A 134 -6.33 -3.07 -6.73
N ILE A 135 -6.72 -1.87 -7.18
CA ILE A 135 -6.73 -1.52 -8.61
C ILE A 135 -5.31 -1.64 -9.18
N SER A 136 -4.32 -1.04 -8.52
CA SER A 136 -2.92 -1.09 -8.94
C SER A 136 -2.39 -2.51 -9.02
N ALA A 137 -2.67 -3.33 -8.00
CA ALA A 137 -2.25 -4.73 -7.96
C ALA A 137 -2.87 -5.56 -9.09
N ALA A 138 -4.16 -5.33 -9.40
CA ALA A 138 -4.85 -6.00 -10.50
C ALA A 138 -4.25 -5.61 -11.86
N LEU A 139 -3.97 -4.34 -12.08
CA LEU A 139 -3.34 -3.86 -13.32
C LEU A 139 -1.92 -4.41 -13.48
N PHE A 140 -1.14 -4.40 -12.41
CA PHE A 140 0.21 -4.95 -12.41
C PHE A 140 0.21 -6.45 -12.68
N GLY A 141 -0.60 -7.22 -11.94
CA GLY A 141 -0.68 -8.68 -12.08
C GLY A 141 -1.22 -9.15 -13.44
N SER A 142 -2.09 -8.35 -14.08
CA SER A 142 -2.62 -8.62 -15.43
C SER A 142 -1.74 -8.05 -16.55
N GLN A 143 -0.63 -7.41 -16.23
CA GLN A 143 0.25 -6.71 -17.18
C GLN A 143 -0.45 -5.60 -17.97
N ARG A 144 -1.51 -5.00 -17.39
CA ARG A 144 -2.29 -3.91 -17.99
C ARG A 144 -1.85 -2.54 -17.46
N THR A 145 -0.54 -2.33 -17.34
CA THR A 145 0.04 -1.05 -16.92
C THR A 145 -0.29 0.11 -17.87
N ASP A 146 -0.70 -0.22 -19.11
CA ASP A 146 -1.23 0.75 -20.08
C ASP A 146 -2.50 1.47 -19.61
N LEU A 147 -3.19 0.95 -18.59
CA LEU A 147 -4.39 1.54 -18.00
C LEU A 147 -4.11 2.56 -16.89
N PHE A 148 -2.87 2.68 -16.41
CA PHE A 148 -2.55 3.65 -15.36
C PHE A 148 -2.84 5.11 -15.75
N ASP A 149 -2.83 5.43 -17.05
CA ASP A 149 -3.13 6.77 -17.58
C ASP A 149 -4.50 6.84 -18.29
N LYS A 150 -5.32 5.81 -18.17
CA LYS A 150 -6.62 5.72 -18.84
C LYS A 150 -7.78 5.73 -17.87
N GLN A 151 -8.98 5.86 -18.42
CA GLN A 151 -10.23 5.64 -17.72
C GLN A 151 -10.77 4.26 -18.05
N PHE A 152 -11.18 3.52 -17.02
CA PHE A 152 -11.75 2.15 -17.17
C PHE A 152 -12.76 1.87 -16.06
N ILE A 153 -13.48 0.75 -16.20
CA ILE A 153 -14.31 0.22 -15.13
C ILE A 153 -13.55 -0.92 -14.44
N ALA A 154 -13.42 -0.84 -13.13
CA ALA A 154 -12.91 -1.91 -12.28
C ALA A 154 -14.06 -2.53 -11.50
N PHE A 155 -14.07 -3.86 -11.40
CA PHE A 155 -14.98 -4.59 -10.52
C PHE A 155 -14.26 -4.97 -9.24
N HIS A 156 -14.88 -4.63 -8.12
CA HIS A 156 -14.45 -5.09 -6.79
C HIS A 156 -15.45 -6.15 -6.32
N VAL A 157 -14.99 -7.39 -6.26
CA VAL A 157 -15.83 -8.55 -5.91
C VAL A 157 -15.24 -9.23 -4.68
N SER A 158 -15.98 -9.25 -3.59
CA SER A 158 -15.61 -9.89 -2.33
C SER A 158 -16.85 -10.45 -1.63
N GLY A 159 -16.66 -11.27 -0.59
CA GLY A 159 -17.77 -11.81 0.19
C GLY A 159 -18.66 -10.76 0.87
N GLY A 160 -18.17 -9.54 1.06
CA GLY A 160 -18.92 -8.43 1.67
C GLY A 160 -19.25 -7.28 0.72
N THR A 161 -18.75 -7.31 -0.53
CA THR A 161 -18.90 -6.18 -1.45
C THR A 161 -18.85 -6.66 -2.90
N THR A 162 -19.83 -6.24 -3.69
CA THR A 162 -19.78 -6.37 -5.14
C THR A 162 -20.14 -5.03 -5.75
N GLU A 163 -19.16 -4.37 -6.34
CA GLU A 163 -19.33 -3.04 -6.91
C GLU A 163 -18.50 -2.86 -8.19
N ALA A 164 -19.02 -2.01 -9.08
CA ALA A 164 -18.29 -1.49 -10.22
C ALA A 164 -17.90 -0.05 -9.95
N VAL A 165 -16.67 0.31 -10.26
CA VAL A 165 -16.15 1.67 -10.07
C VAL A 165 -15.54 2.20 -11.35
N PHE A 166 -15.78 3.46 -11.66
CA PHE A 166 -15.01 4.19 -12.66
C PHE A 166 -13.67 4.57 -12.03
N ALA A 167 -12.59 4.08 -12.60
CA ALA A 167 -11.23 4.44 -12.24
C ALA A 167 -10.59 5.28 -13.34
N LYS A 168 -9.94 6.37 -12.98
CA LYS A 168 -9.16 7.22 -13.87
C LYS A 168 -7.83 7.51 -13.23
N GLY A 169 -6.76 7.07 -13.87
CA GLY A 169 -5.38 7.37 -13.44
C GLY A 169 -5.00 8.83 -13.69
N PHE A 170 -4.13 9.37 -12.85
CA PHE A 170 -3.61 10.73 -12.95
C PHE A 170 -2.12 10.82 -12.58
N GLY A 171 -1.34 9.78 -12.93
CA GLY A 171 0.11 9.73 -12.72
C GLY A 171 0.56 9.29 -11.32
N THR A 172 -0.11 9.73 -10.25
CA THR A 172 0.26 9.41 -8.86
C THR A 172 -0.81 8.62 -8.10
N GLY A 173 -1.91 8.24 -8.76
CA GLY A 173 -3.01 7.51 -8.12
C GLY A 173 -4.22 7.41 -9.04
N PHE A 174 -5.38 7.07 -8.45
CA PHE A 174 -6.64 6.93 -9.17
C PHE A 174 -7.72 7.81 -8.57
N SER A 175 -8.44 8.52 -9.41
CA SER A 175 -9.78 9.01 -9.08
C SER A 175 -10.75 7.84 -9.24
N VAL A 176 -11.45 7.47 -8.17
CA VAL A 176 -12.37 6.34 -8.16
C VAL A 176 -13.76 6.84 -7.83
N LYS A 177 -14.75 6.51 -8.67
CA LYS A 177 -16.16 6.84 -8.45
C LYS A 177 -16.99 5.59 -8.54
N LEU A 178 -17.87 5.38 -7.57
CA LEU A 178 -18.83 4.28 -7.61
C LEU A 178 -19.75 4.44 -8.82
N ALA A 179 -19.83 3.39 -9.65
CA ALA A 179 -20.71 3.32 -10.81
C ALA A 179 -21.96 2.49 -10.51
N ALA A 180 -21.79 1.35 -9.83
CA ALA A 180 -22.88 0.46 -9.43
C ALA A 180 -22.45 -0.41 -8.26
N HIS A 181 -23.42 -0.90 -7.48
CA HIS A 181 -23.19 -1.91 -6.44
C HIS A 181 -24.40 -2.83 -6.34
N THR A 182 -24.21 -4.03 -5.82
CA THR A 182 -25.31 -4.93 -5.48
C THR A 182 -26.04 -4.43 -4.23
N LEU A 183 -27.37 -4.60 -4.20
CA LEU A 183 -28.20 -4.15 -3.07
C LEU A 183 -28.43 -5.26 -2.04
N ASP A 184 -28.30 -6.52 -2.41
CA ASP A 184 -28.71 -7.64 -1.59
C ASP A 184 -27.63 -8.71 -1.47
N LEU A 185 -27.23 -9.36 -2.56
CA LEU A 185 -26.22 -10.43 -2.57
C LEU A 185 -24.89 -9.96 -3.11
N ASN A 186 -23.82 -10.44 -2.50
CA ASN A 186 -22.45 -10.24 -2.99
C ASN A 186 -22.00 -11.46 -3.79
N ALA A 187 -21.20 -11.24 -4.84
CA ALA A 187 -20.78 -12.29 -5.78
C ALA A 187 -19.51 -13.03 -5.35
N GLY A 188 -18.91 -12.66 -4.19
CA GLY A 188 -17.70 -13.26 -3.65
C GLY A 188 -17.95 -14.18 -2.48
#